data_c451531f3724a488da5f7cd258644a76
#
_entry.id   c451531f3724a488da5f7cd258644a76
#
_cell.length_a   1.000
_cell.length_b   1.000
_cell.length_c   1.000
_cell.angle_alpha   90.00
_cell.angle_beta   90.00
_cell.angle_gamma   90.00
#
_symmetry.space_group_name_H-M   'P 1'
#
loop_
_entity.id
_entity.type
_entity.pdbx_description
1 polymer ?
#
loop_
_entity_poly.entity_id
_entity_poly.type
_entity_poly.pdbx_seq_one_letter_code
_entity_poly.pdbx_strand_id
1 'polypeptide(L)'
;MKVSKRLFELETESAFSILAKANELSAQGKDIINLGIGQPDFETPKNIQEAAIKAIKDGKHGYTASNGILELREAISNMLLTDYNNKISPEEILITPGGKPVIFFSALMFGGKENEIIYPDPGFPIYRSMIKYSGAKAVPLTLKEEDNFNINIKKLESLINEKTSLIIINNPNNPTGSFMQKKQIDDLVGLLEKYKHVHILSDEIYSNIVFDNHKMPSLLEYNNLNDRLIILNGWSKTFCMTGWRLGWSVWPKKLIDIANKLCVNNHSCPSSISQYAGLEAILGPKEEVNKIINEFEKRRNFVFENLNKIHNIRCFKPGGAFYAFPNISKTGFNGSEFSNIALNNFGVALVPGTSFGDSAVDYVRISFANSLENIEKAIYRLSKI
;
A
#
# COMPACT_ATOMS: atom_id res chain seq x y z
N MET A 1 -28.23 16.07 14.90
CA MET A 1 -28.05 14.64 14.60
C MET A 1 -27.08 14.03 15.62
N LYS A 2 -27.45 12.94 16.33
CA LYS A 2 -26.57 12.28 17.32
C LYS A 2 -25.80 11.16 16.62
N VAL A 3 -24.61 11.47 16.10
CA VAL A 3 -23.67 10.48 15.54
C VAL A 3 -22.47 10.33 16.47
N SER A 4 -21.77 9.20 16.40
CA SER A 4 -20.56 8.99 17.19
C SER A 4 -19.51 10.06 16.85
N LYS A 5 -18.93 10.71 17.87
CA LYS A 5 -17.88 11.71 17.68
C LYS A 5 -16.65 11.17 16.95
N ARG A 6 -16.35 9.87 17.10
CA ARG A 6 -15.22 9.23 16.41
C ARG A 6 -15.33 9.24 14.88
N LEU A 7 -16.55 9.35 14.32
CA LEU A 7 -16.72 9.45 12.87
C LEU A 7 -16.15 10.73 12.27
N PHE A 8 -16.05 11.80 13.09
CA PHE A 8 -15.45 13.06 12.65
C PHE A 8 -13.92 13.03 12.64
N GLU A 9 -13.30 11.98 13.21
CA GLU A 9 -11.86 11.74 13.14
C GLU A 9 -11.44 11.02 11.84
N LEU A 10 -12.41 10.54 11.05
CA LEU A 10 -12.12 9.88 9.78
C LEU A 10 -11.66 10.91 8.74
N GLU A 11 -10.53 10.62 8.14
CA GLU A 11 -9.97 11.36 7.02
C GLU A 11 -10.28 10.63 5.70
N THR A 12 -10.27 11.35 4.58
CA THR A 12 -10.51 10.77 3.25
C THR A 12 -9.23 10.73 2.43
N GLU A 13 -9.17 9.82 1.44
CA GLU A 13 -8.07 9.80 0.49
C GLU A 13 -8.27 10.89 -0.57
N SER A 14 -7.42 11.92 -0.56
CA SER A 14 -7.45 13.02 -1.54
C SER A 14 -7.23 12.56 -2.99
N ALA A 15 -6.57 11.40 -3.20
CA ALA A 15 -6.42 10.82 -4.53
C ALA A 15 -7.76 10.59 -5.24
N PHE A 16 -8.84 10.24 -4.51
CA PHE A 16 -10.18 10.08 -5.09
C PHE A 16 -10.85 11.42 -5.40
N SER A 17 -10.65 12.44 -4.59
CA SER A 17 -11.18 13.78 -4.89
C SER A 17 -10.46 14.40 -6.09
N ILE A 18 -9.16 14.18 -6.22
CA ILE A 18 -8.38 14.59 -7.39
C ILE A 18 -8.83 13.84 -8.65
N LEU A 19 -9.08 12.52 -8.54
CA LEU A 19 -9.64 11.74 -9.65
C LEU A 19 -10.99 12.28 -10.10
N ALA A 20 -11.89 12.58 -9.15
CA ALA A 20 -13.20 13.16 -9.47
C ALA A 20 -13.05 14.51 -10.19
N LYS A 21 -12.14 15.38 -9.73
CA LYS A 21 -11.88 16.68 -10.36
C LYS A 21 -11.24 16.54 -11.74
N ALA A 22 -10.29 15.61 -11.91
CA ALA A 22 -9.69 15.29 -13.20
C ALA A 22 -10.74 14.82 -14.21
N ASN A 23 -11.65 13.93 -13.79
CA ASN A 23 -12.74 13.44 -14.63
C ASN A 23 -13.73 14.56 -15.02
N GLU A 24 -14.07 15.46 -14.09
CA GLU A 24 -14.90 16.64 -14.35
C GLU A 24 -14.27 17.53 -15.43
N LEU A 25 -12.97 17.83 -15.30
CA LEU A 25 -12.27 18.65 -16.28
C LEU A 25 -12.16 17.97 -17.65
N SER A 26 -11.93 16.66 -17.66
CA SER A 26 -11.93 15.86 -18.91
C SER A 26 -13.30 15.87 -19.59
N ALA A 27 -14.39 15.77 -18.83
CA ALA A 27 -15.74 15.86 -19.36
C ALA A 27 -16.06 17.26 -19.95
N GLN A 28 -15.34 18.29 -19.50
CA GLN A 28 -15.41 19.65 -20.06
C GLN A 28 -14.52 19.83 -21.31
N GLY A 29 -13.89 18.74 -21.82
CA GLY A 29 -13.04 18.76 -23.02
C GLY A 29 -11.59 19.14 -22.77
N LYS A 30 -11.13 19.24 -21.51
CA LYS A 30 -9.71 19.47 -21.22
C LYS A 30 -8.90 18.18 -21.37
N ASP A 31 -7.72 18.29 -21.95
CA ASP A 31 -6.75 17.19 -22.06
C ASP A 31 -6.03 16.99 -20.72
N ILE A 32 -6.55 16.09 -19.89
CA ILE A 32 -6.06 15.80 -18.55
C ILE A 32 -5.30 14.46 -18.51
N ILE A 33 -4.06 14.49 -18.01
CA ILE A 33 -3.26 13.30 -17.72
C ILE A 33 -3.32 13.06 -16.21
N ASN A 34 -3.90 11.92 -15.82
CA ASN A 34 -4.06 11.60 -14.39
C ASN A 34 -2.91 10.70 -13.90
N LEU A 35 -1.98 11.30 -13.15
CA LEU A 35 -0.90 10.61 -12.44
C LEU A 35 -1.16 10.57 -10.91
N GLY A 36 -2.39 10.86 -10.48
CA GLY A 36 -2.75 10.85 -9.05
C GLY A 36 -3.24 9.50 -8.54
N ILE A 37 -3.85 8.65 -9.40
CA ILE A 37 -4.43 7.39 -8.95
C ILE A 37 -3.39 6.26 -8.81
N GLY A 38 -3.47 5.49 -7.74
CA GLY A 38 -2.59 4.36 -7.46
C GLY A 38 -3.17 3.04 -8.00
N GLN A 39 -3.44 2.96 -9.30
CA GLN A 39 -3.99 1.80 -9.97
C GLN A 39 -3.14 1.45 -11.21
N PRO A 40 -2.68 0.18 -11.36
CA PRO A 40 -2.08 -0.28 -12.61
C PRO A 40 -2.98 -0.02 -13.81
N ASP A 41 -2.39 0.40 -14.92
CA ASP A 41 -3.06 0.66 -16.20
C ASP A 41 -3.13 -0.57 -17.10
N PHE A 42 -2.60 -1.70 -16.63
CA PHE A 42 -2.67 -2.98 -17.31
C PHE A 42 -3.96 -3.73 -16.97
N GLU A 43 -4.38 -4.60 -17.87
CA GLU A 43 -5.45 -5.54 -17.59
C GLU A 43 -4.97 -6.63 -16.61
N THR A 44 -5.92 -7.21 -15.87
CA THR A 44 -5.69 -8.45 -15.13
C THR A 44 -5.24 -9.55 -16.09
N PRO A 45 -4.18 -10.34 -15.79
CA PRO A 45 -3.72 -11.43 -16.66
C PRO A 45 -4.85 -12.39 -17.08
N LYS A 46 -4.79 -12.86 -18.35
CA LYS A 46 -5.88 -13.63 -18.97
C LYS A 46 -6.24 -14.91 -18.23
N ASN A 47 -5.25 -15.67 -17.77
CA ASN A 47 -5.48 -16.88 -16.99
C ASN A 47 -6.31 -16.60 -15.73
N ILE A 48 -6.10 -15.48 -15.07
CA ILE A 48 -6.84 -15.04 -13.89
C ILE A 48 -8.28 -14.67 -14.25
N GLN A 49 -8.47 -13.96 -15.37
CA GLN A 49 -9.81 -13.62 -15.89
C GLN A 49 -10.59 -14.90 -16.24
N GLU A 50 -9.96 -15.86 -16.92
CA GLU A 50 -10.56 -17.14 -17.31
C GLU A 50 -10.94 -17.98 -16.08
N ALA A 51 -10.12 -17.97 -15.02
CA ALA A 51 -10.45 -18.65 -13.77
C ALA A 51 -11.72 -18.08 -13.12
N ALA A 52 -11.91 -16.76 -13.15
CA ALA A 52 -13.14 -16.14 -12.68
C ALA A 52 -14.36 -16.52 -13.52
N ILE A 53 -14.23 -16.49 -14.85
CA ILE A 53 -15.28 -16.90 -15.78
C ILE A 53 -15.67 -18.37 -15.53
N LYS A 54 -14.67 -19.23 -15.33
CA LYS A 54 -14.88 -20.63 -14.97
C LYS A 54 -15.61 -20.76 -13.63
N ALA A 55 -15.22 -20.02 -12.61
CA ALA A 55 -15.88 -20.03 -11.32
C ALA A 55 -17.37 -19.65 -11.43
N ILE A 56 -17.72 -18.66 -12.27
CA ILE A 56 -19.11 -18.29 -12.54
C ILE A 56 -19.86 -19.45 -13.20
N LYS A 57 -19.27 -20.07 -14.25
CA LYS A 57 -19.88 -21.20 -14.97
C LYS A 57 -20.06 -22.44 -14.09
N ASP A 58 -19.14 -22.67 -13.17
CA ASP A 58 -19.17 -23.77 -12.20
C ASP A 58 -20.12 -23.51 -11.00
N GLY A 59 -20.85 -22.39 -11.02
CA GLY A 59 -21.82 -22.07 -9.97
C GLY A 59 -21.19 -21.66 -8.62
N LYS A 60 -19.96 -21.14 -8.61
CA LYS A 60 -19.27 -20.69 -7.39
C LYS A 60 -19.79 -19.31 -6.93
N HIS A 61 -21.07 -19.21 -6.59
CA HIS A 61 -21.73 -17.95 -6.25
C HIS A 61 -22.32 -17.91 -4.82
N GLY A 62 -22.14 -18.97 -4.04
CA GLY A 62 -22.59 -19.05 -2.65
C GLY A 62 -21.61 -18.42 -1.67
N TYR A 63 -22.02 -18.32 -0.40
CA TYR A 63 -21.14 -17.96 0.69
C TYR A 63 -19.97 -18.94 0.82
N THR A 64 -18.81 -18.43 1.17
CA THR A 64 -17.64 -19.22 1.55
C THR A 64 -17.39 -19.11 3.05
N ALA A 65 -16.37 -19.79 3.56
CA ALA A 65 -15.87 -19.54 4.91
C ALA A 65 -15.46 -18.06 5.05
N SER A 66 -15.68 -17.48 6.22
CA SER A 66 -15.41 -16.07 6.49
C SER A 66 -13.93 -15.70 6.34
N ASN A 67 -13.03 -16.63 6.65
CA ASN A 67 -11.58 -16.49 6.46
C ASN A 67 -11.12 -16.85 5.03
N GLY A 68 -12.04 -17.16 4.11
CA GLY A 68 -11.75 -17.52 2.72
C GLY A 68 -11.74 -19.03 2.46
N ILE A 69 -11.81 -19.42 1.17
CA ILE A 69 -11.78 -20.83 0.76
C ILE A 69 -10.46 -21.50 1.19
N LEU A 70 -10.54 -22.77 1.61
CA LEU A 70 -9.40 -23.49 2.15
C LEU A 70 -8.28 -23.61 1.12
N GLU A 71 -8.62 -23.93 -0.12
CA GLU A 71 -7.67 -24.11 -1.21
C GLU A 71 -6.81 -22.86 -1.45
N LEU A 72 -7.41 -21.66 -1.31
CA LEU A 72 -6.65 -20.39 -1.46
C LEU A 72 -5.72 -20.16 -0.26
N ARG A 73 -6.19 -20.46 0.94
CA ARG A 73 -5.36 -20.33 2.16
C ARG A 73 -4.20 -21.32 2.16
N GLU A 74 -4.42 -22.55 1.71
CA GLU A 74 -3.37 -23.56 1.51
C GLU A 74 -2.35 -23.14 0.45
N ALA A 75 -2.82 -22.60 -0.69
CA ALA A 75 -1.94 -22.07 -1.73
C ALA A 75 -1.06 -20.94 -1.21
N ILE A 76 -1.61 -20.01 -0.43
CA ILE A 76 -0.84 -18.93 0.20
C ILE A 76 0.15 -19.52 1.23
N SER A 77 -0.27 -20.44 2.09
CA SER A 77 0.60 -21.10 3.07
C SER A 77 1.83 -21.75 2.40
N ASN A 78 1.60 -22.47 1.29
CA ASN A 78 2.67 -23.11 0.51
C ASN A 78 3.60 -22.08 -0.17
N MET A 79 3.03 -20.99 -0.70
CA MET A 79 3.81 -19.89 -1.25
C MET A 79 4.72 -19.26 -0.20
N LEU A 80 4.20 -18.99 1.01
CA LEU A 80 4.99 -18.41 2.12
C LEU A 80 6.11 -19.33 2.59
N LEU A 81 5.86 -20.63 2.63
CA LEU A 81 6.89 -21.61 2.95
C LEU A 81 8.00 -21.62 1.89
N THR A 82 7.64 -21.56 0.61
CA THR A 82 8.59 -21.56 -0.51
C THR A 82 9.41 -20.27 -0.56
N ASP A 83 8.75 -19.10 -0.41
CA ASP A 83 9.37 -17.80 -0.64
C ASP A 83 10.18 -17.30 0.56
N TYR A 84 9.73 -17.63 1.78
CA TYR A 84 10.28 -17.08 3.03
C TYR A 84 10.75 -18.14 4.03
N ASN A 85 10.64 -19.44 3.69
CA ASN A 85 10.96 -20.55 4.60
C ASN A 85 10.24 -20.45 5.97
N ASN A 86 9.00 -19.90 5.96
CA ASN A 86 8.17 -19.76 7.15
C ASN A 86 6.89 -20.58 6.99
N LYS A 87 6.71 -21.55 7.89
CA LYS A 87 5.55 -22.44 7.90
C LYS A 87 4.38 -21.77 8.63
N ILE A 88 3.52 -21.09 7.87
CA ILE A 88 2.28 -20.50 8.37
C ILE A 88 1.13 -21.46 8.13
N SER A 89 0.32 -21.73 9.17
CA SER A 89 -0.88 -22.56 9.01
C SER A 89 -1.93 -21.86 8.12
N PRO A 90 -2.66 -22.58 7.24
CA PRO A 90 -3.81 -22.02 6.56
C PRO A 90 -4.84 -21.40 7.50
N GLU A 91 -4.91 -21.84 8.75
CA GLU A 91 -5.80 -21.27 9.78
C GLU A 91 -5.35 -19.89 10.28
N GLU A 92 -4.09 -19.52 10.10
CA GLU A 92 -3.54 -18.20 10.44
C GLU A 92 -3.69 -17.19 9.29
N ILE A 93 -4.28 -17.61 8.16
CA ILE A 93 -4.47 -16.80 6.95
C ILE A 93 -5.92 -16.35 6.85
N LEU A 94 -6.10 -15.06 6.60
CA LEU A 94 -7.39 -14.40 6.45
C LEU A 94 -7.48 -13.75 5.08
N ILE A 95 -8.50 -14.13 4.29
CA ILE A 95 -8.82 -13.49 3.01
C ILE A 95 -9.81 -12.35 3.27
N THR A 96 -9.60 -11.20 2.64
CA THR A 96 -10.40 -9.99 2.87
C THR A 96 -10.79 -9.31 1.55
N PRO A 97 -11.83 -8.46 1.53
CA PRO A 97 -12.16 -7.62 0.37
C PRO A 97 -11.15 -6.50 0.12
N GLY A 98 -9.93 -6.86 -0.32
CA GLY A 98 -8.76 -5.99 -0.42
C GLY A 98 -8.02 -5.83 0.90
N GLY A 99 -6.94 -5.05 0.93
CA GLY A 99 -6.09 -4.88 2.11
C GLY A 99 -6.65 -3.97 3.20
N LYS A 100 -7.56 -3.03 2.89
CA LYS A 100 -8.08 -2.05 3.88
C LYS A 100 -8.72 -2.66 5.13
N PRO A 101 -9.51 -3.75 5.05
CA PRO A 101 -10.05 -4.38 6.26
C PRO A 101 -8.97 -4.80 7.26
N VAL A 102 -7.80 -5.23 6.80
CA VAL A 102 -6.68 -5.63 7.69
C VAL A 102 -6.16 -4.43 8.49
N ILE A 103 -6.01 -3.26 7.84
CA ILE A 103 -5.63 -2.00 8.52
C ILE A 103 -6.68 -1.62 9.55
N PHE A 104 -7.97 -1.70 9.16
CA PHE A 104 -9.10 -1.39 10.02
C PHE A 104 -9.15 -2.30 11.25
N PHE A 105 -9.03 -3.61 11.05
CA PHE A 105 -9.04 -4.60 12.13
C PHE A 105 -7.85 -4.43 13.06
N SER A 106 -6.65 -4.19 12.52
CA SER A 106 -5.45 -3.94 13.32
C SER A 106 -5.63 -2.67 14.18
N ALA A 107 -6.10 -1.57 13.60
CA ALA A 107 -6.34 -0.35 14.33
C ALA A 107 -7.41 -0.51 15.43
N LEU A 108 -8.48 -1.31 15.19
CA LEU A 108 -9.48 -1.61 16.21
C LEU A 108 -8.94 -2.48 17.34
N MET A 109 -8.15 -3.52 17.02
CA MET A 109 -7.60 -4.45 18.02
C MET A 109 -6.61 -3.78 18.96
N PHE A 110 -5.76 -2.91 18.42
CA PHE A 110 -4.67 -2.28 19.15
C PHE A 110 -4.94 -0.81 19.51
N GLY A 111 -6.15 -0.31 19.17
CA GLY A 111 -6.59 1.04 19.46
C GLY A 111 -7.04 1.26 20.90
N GLY A 112 -7.65 2.40 21.14
CA GLY A 112 -8.14 2.82 22.47
C GLY A 112 -7.34 3.97 23.06
N LYS A 113 -7.92 4.71 24.01
CA LYS A 113 -7.39 5.96 24.54
C LYS A 113 -6.04 5.85 25.23
N GLU A 114 -5.72 4.68 25.78
CA GLU A 114 -4.47 4.45 26.51
C GLU A 114 -3.34 3.98 25.60
N ASN A 115 -3.62 3.72 24.32
CA ASN A 115 -2.67 3.14 23.38
C ASN A 115 -2.13 4.18 22.40
N GLU A 116 -0.89 3.96 21.99
CA GLU A 116 -0.22 4.70 20.93
C GLU A 116 0.10 3.75 19.77
N ILE A 117 -0.16 4.22 18.54
CA ILE A 117 0.17 3.47 17.31
C ILE A 117 1.12 4.31 16.47
N ILE A 118 2.30 3.74 16.19
CA ILE A 118 3.31 4.38 15.34
C ILE A 118 3.02 4.04 13.88
N TYR A 119 3.07 5.04 13.01
CA TYR A 119 2.81 4.90 11.57
C TYR A 119 3.78 5.74 10.74
N PRO A 120 4.08 5.37 9.48
CA PRO A 120 4.98 6.13 8.61
C PRO A 120 4.36 7.47 8.18
N ASP A 121 5.14 8.55 8.25
CA ASP A 121 4.82 9.89 7.78
C ASP A 121 5.99 10.44 6.93
N PRO A 122 5.84 10.57 5.60
CA PRO A 122 4.64 10.31 4.80
C PRO A 122 4.27 8.82 4.71
N GLY A 123 2.97 8.54 4.65
CA GLY A 123 2.44 7.18 4.56
C GLY A 123 1.02 7.14 3.99
N PHE A 124 0.49 5.95 3.77
CA PHE A 124 -0.86 5.80 3.24
C PHE A 124 -1.90 6.43 4.19
N PRO A 125 -2.75 7.35 3.74
CA PRO A 125 -3.60 8.18 4.62
C PRO A 125 -4.52 7.40 5.56
N ILE A 126 -4.90 6.17 5.15
CA ILE A 126 -5.80 5.32 5.92
C ILE A 126 -5.18 4.91 7.27
N TYR A 127 -3.86 4.83 7.39
CA TYR A 127 -3.23 4.50 8.68
C TYR A 127 -3.62 5.53 9.74
N ARG A 128 -3.31 6.82 9.51
CA ARG A 128 -3.63 7.91 10.45
C ARG A 128 -5.11 8.00 10.74
N SER A 129 -5.93 7.94 9.70
CA SER A 129 -7.39 7.98 9.81
C SER A 129 -7.93 6.88 10.71
N MET A 130 -7.51 5.63 10.51
CA MET A 130 -8.00 4.51 11.30
C MET A 130 -7.46 4.49 12.73
N ILE A 131 -6.21 4.93 12.93
CA ILE A 131 -5.64 5.09 14.27
C ILE A 131 -6.49 6.08 15.08
N LYS A 132 -6.77 7.27 14.56
CA LYS A 132 -7.61 8.28 15.22
C LYS A 132 -9.02 7.76 15.49
N TYR A 133 -9.64 7.12 14.49
CA TYR A 133 -10.97 6.52 14.62
C TYR A 133 -11.02 5.45 15.73
N SER A 134 -9.97 4.65 15.91
CA SER A 134 -9.87 3.65 16.98
C SER A 134 -9.80 4.25 18.37
N GLY A 135 -9.49 5.55 18.48
CA GLY A 135 -9.29 6.28 19.72
C GLY A 135 -7.84 6.23 20.26
N ALA A 136 -6.93 5.57 19.56
CA ALA A 136 -5.52 5.58 19.89
C ALA A 136 -4.85 6.91 19.51
N LYS A 137 -3.75 7.22 20.16
CA LYS A 137 -2.88 8.33 19.75
C LYS A 137 -2.07 7.92 18.52
N ALA A 138 -2.21 8.67 17.44
CA ALA A 138 -1.42 8.49 16.23
C ALA A 138 -0.03 9.13 16.45
N VAL A 139 1.03 8.32 16.33
CA VAL A 139 2.42 8.74 16.52
C VAL A 139 3.15 8.65 15.17
N PRO A 140 3.44 9.79 14.51
CA PRO A 140 4.10 9.79 13.22
C PRO A 140 5.58 9.41 13.33
N LEU A 141 6.02 8.44 12.55
CA LEU A 141 7.41 8.14 12.28
C LEU A 141 7.82 8.87 11.00
N THR A 142 8.48 10.02 11.15
CA THR A 142 8.89 10.82 10.00
C THR A 142 9.94 10.10 9.16
N LEU A 143 9.60 9.87 7.89
CA LEU A 143 10.51 9.32 6.89
C LEU A 143 11.13 10.48 6.10
N LYS A 144 12.44 10.58 6.12
CA LYS A 144 13.17 11.69 5.51
C LYS A 144 13.86 11.29 4.21
N GLU A 145 13.98 12.24 3.29
CA GLU A 145 14.69 12.04 2.03
C GLU A 145 16.19 11.71 2.24
N GLU A 146 16.81 12.27 3.28
CA GLU A 146 18.20 11.98 3.66
C GLU A 146 18.44 10.52 4.06
N ASP A 147 17.39 9.85 4.56
CA ASP A 147 17.36 8.40 4.85
C ASP A 147 16.78 7.60 3.65
N ASN A 148 16.67 8.20 2.47
CA ASN A 148 15.97 7.63 1.31
C ASN A 148 14.52 7.22 1.62
N PHE A 149 13.85 7.95 2.49
CA PHE A 149 12.51 7.66 3.04
C PHE A 149 12.38 6.28 3.69
N ASN A 150 13.49 5.69 4.12
CA ASN A 150 13.49 4.46 4.90
C ASN A 150 13.37 4.76 6.39
N ILE A 151 13.05 3.74 7.17
CA ILE A 151 12.91 3.87 8.62
C ILE A 151 14.27 4.14 9.26
N ASN A 152 14.38 5.27 9.95
CA ASN A 152 15.51 5.55 10.83
C ASN A 152 15.30 4.82 12.16
N ILE A 153 16.12 3.81 12.43
CA ILE A 153 15.98 2.91 13.58
C ILE A 153 16.09 3.66 14.91
N LYS A 154 17.03 4.62 15.03
CA LYS A 154 17.18 5.42 16.25
C LYS A 154 15.96 6.30 16.50
N LYS A 155 15.38 6.87 15.42
CA LYS A 155 14.16 7.66 15.53
C LYS A 155 12.98 6.78 15.95
N LEU A 156 12.81 5.60 15.35
CA LEU A 156 11.77 4.65 15.74
C LEU A 156 11.92 4.26 17.21
N GLU A 157 13.14 3.88 17.65
CA GLU A 157 13.41 3.52 19.04
C GLU A 157 13.00 4.63 20.01
N SER A 158 13.25 5.90 19.68
CA SER A 158 12.88 7.04 20.50
C SER A 158 11.36 7.30 20.65
N LEU A 159 10.55 6.70 19.78
CA LEU A 159 9.09 6.82 19.80
C LEU A 159 8.42 5.68 20.56
N ILE A 160 9.08 4.52 20.72
CA ILE A 160 8.51 3.36 21.39
C ILE A 160 8.50 3.60 22.91
N ASN A 161 7.36 3.36 23.53
CA ASN A 161 7.17 3.40 24.96
C ASN A 161 6.15 2.34 25.42
N GLU A 162 5.83 2.26 26.69
CA GLU A 162 4.93 1.24 27.25
C GLU A 162 3.49 1.31 26.74
N LYS A 163 3.06 2.46 26.18
CA LYS A 163 1.74 2.63 25.55
C LYS A 163 1.74 2.24 24.08
N THR A 164 2.90 2.02 23.49
CA THR A 164 3.00 1.62 22.08
C THR A 164 2.44 0.21 21.90
N SER A 165 1.28 0.11 21.27
CA SER A 165 0.58 -1.17 21.07
C SER A 165 0.85 -1.76 19.68
N LEU A 166 1.04 -0.91 18.66
CA LEU A 166 1.23 -1.32 17.26
C LEU A 166 2.23 -0.40 16.55
N ILE A 167 3.06 -0.97 15.71
CA ILE A 167 3.86 -0.25 14.71
C ILE A 167 3.40 -0.69 13.32
N ILE A 168 3.07 0.29 12.47
CA ILE A 168 2.71 0.05 11.06
C ILE A 168 3.94 0.34 10.19
N ILE A 169 4.28 -0.63 9.34
CA ILE A 169 5.37 -0.55 8.37
C ILE A 169 4.77 -0.76 7.00
N ASN A 170 5.20 0.03 6.00
CA ASN A 170 4.80 -0.16 4.61
C ASN A 170 6.05 -0.23 3.73
N ASN A 171 6.33 -1.40 3.20
CA ASN A 171 7.51 -1.67 2.38
C ASN A 171 7.17 -2.62 1.22
N PRO A 172 7.39 -2.20 -0.04
CA PRO A 172 7.72 -0.84 -0.52
C PRO A 172 6.68 0.21 -0.14
N ASN A 173 7.12 1.47 0.05
CA ASN A 173 6.30 2.52 0.64
C ASN A 173 5.44 3.27 -0.39
N ASN A 174 4.22 3.56 -0.03
CA ASN A 174 3.36 4.56 -0.65
C ASN A 174 3.26 5.76 0.32
N PRO A 175 3.71 6.97 -0.06
CA PRO A 175 3.84 7.49 -1.42
C PRO A 175 5.26 7.51 -2.02
N THR A 176 6.29 7.18 -1.26
CA THR A 176 7.67 7.54 -1.60
C THR A 176 8.33 6.63 -2.64
N GLY A 177 7.83 5.40 -2.79
CA GLY A 177 8.50 4.38 -3.59
C GLY A 177 9.78 3.85 -2.92
N SER A 178 10.04 4.21 -1.66
CA SER A 178 11.20 3.70 -0.93
C SER A 178 11.09 2.19 -0.71
N PHE A 179 12.25 1.57 -0.60
CA PHE A 179 12.40 0.14 -0.45
C PHE A 179 13.52 -0.17 0.54
N MET A 180 13.18 -0.83 1.64
CA MET A 180 14.16 -1.28 2.63
C MET A 180 14.84 -2.56 2.16
N GLN A 181 16.18 -2.54 2.17
CA GLN A 181 17.00 -3.70 1.86
C GLN A 181 17.15 -4.62 3.09
N LYS A 182 17.65 -5.83 2.88
CA LYS A 182 17.81 -6.88 3.92
C LYS A 182 18.46 -6.36 5.19
N LYS A 183 19.56 -5.62 5.08
CA LYS A 183 20.25 -5.06 6.25
C LYS A 183 19.36 -4.12 7.08
N GLN A 184 18.56 -3.30 6.43
CA GLN A 184 17.65 -2.37 7.12
C GLN A 184 16.51 -3.12 7.83
N ILE A 185 16.06 -4.22 7.23
CA ILE A 185 15.08 -5.12 7.86
C ILE A 185 15.73 -5.86 9.05
N ASP A 186 16.98 -6.34 8.93
CA ASP A 186 17.72 -6.97 10.04
C ASP A 186 17.86 -6.01 11.23
N ASP A 187 18.24 -4.75 10.97
CA ASP A 187 18.36 -3.70 11.99
C ASP A 187 17.00 -3.40 12.65
N LEU A 188 15.93 -3.37 11.87
CA LEU A 188 14.56 -3.18 12.35
C LEU A 188 14.13 -4.36 13.26
N VAL A 189 14.35 -5.58 12.83
CA VAL A 189 14.04 -6.78 13.61
C VAL A 189 14.83 -6.79 14.92
N GLY A 190 16.11 -6.45 14.88
CA GLY A 190 16.96 -6.35 16.09
C GLY A 190 16.43 -5.30 17.08
N LEU A 191 15.85 -4.20 16.61
CA LEU A 191 15.16 -3.23 17.46
C LEU A 191 13.87 -3.85 18.05
N LEU A 192 13.03 -4.42 17.20
CA LEU A 192 11.73 -4.97 17.61
C LEU A 192 11.85 -6.09 18.65
N GLU A 193 12.94 -6.83 18.66
CA GLU A 193 13.19 -7.87 19.67
C GLU A 193 13.32 -7.32 21.10
N LYS A 194 13.72 -6.07 21.26
CA LYS A 194 13.80 -5.41 22.55
C LYS A 194 12.42 -5.05 23.13
N TYR A 195 11.40 -4.90 22.28
CA TYR A 195 10.05 -4.40 22.61
C TYR A 195 8.99 -5.46 22.33
N LYS A 196 9.01 -6.57 23.06
CA LYS A 196 8.13 -7.74 22.83
C LYS A 196 6.65 -7.49 23.02
N HIS A 197 6.27 -6.40 23.73
CA HIS A 197 4.87 -6.02 23.92
C HIS A 197 4.26 -5.36 22.71
N VAL A 198 5.07 -4.89 21.75
CA VAL A 198 4.63 -4.17 20.56
C VAL A 198 4.25 -5.15 19.45
N HIS A 199 3.05 -5.01 18.89
CA HIS A 199 2.65 -5.73 17.68
C HIS A 199 3.08 -4.97 16.43
N ILE A 200 3.14 -5.66 15.30
CA ILE A 200 3.65 -5.13 14.04
C ILE A 200 2.61 -5.43 12.95
N LEU A 201 2.19 -4.39 12.21
CA LEU A 201 1.50 -4.54 10.94
C LEU A 201 2.50 -4.22 9.81
N SER A 202 2.90 -5.22 9.05
CA SER A 202 3.71 -5.04 7.85
C SER A 202 2.79 -5.04 6.62
N ASP A 203 2.61 -3.87 6.03
CA ASP A 203 1.88 -3.72 4.76
C ASP A 203 2.85 -3.93 3.60
N GLU A 204 2.74 -5.09 2.98
CA GLU A 204 3.61 -5.59 1.92
C GLU A 204 2.87 -5.68 0.57
N ILE A 205 1.84 -4.84 0.38
CA ILE A 205 0.97 -4.87 -0.82
C ILE A 205 1.73 -4.66 -2.13
N TYR A 206 2.93 -4.09 -2.08
CA TYR A 206 3.82 -3.87 -3.24
C TYR A 206 5.01 -4.84 -3.28
N SER A 207 5.03 -5.92 -2.48
CA SER A 207 6.17 -6.82 -2.30
C SER A 207 6.77 -7.38 -3.60
N ASN A 208 5.95 -7.59 -4.62
CA ASN A 208 6.40 -8.09 -5.93
C ASN A 208 6.75 -6.98 -6.93
N ILE A 209 6.53 -5.71 -6.57
CA ILE A 209 6.86 -4.56 -7.44
C ILE A 209 8.11 -3.90 -6.85
N VAL A 210 9.24 -4.53 -7.09
CA VAL A 210 10.58 -4.07 -6.71
C VAL A 210 11.47 -4.12 -7.94
N PHE A 211 12.46 -3.25 -8.00
CA PHE A 211 13.26 -2.97 -9.18
C PHE A 211 14.74 -3.30 -8.97
N ASP A 212 15.53 -3.15 -10.03
CA ASP A 212 16.99 -3.35 -10.01
C ASP A 212 17.38 -4.79 -9.60
N ASN A 213 16.55 -5.80 -9.97
CA ASN A 213 16.71 -7.23 -9.62
C ASN A 213 16.75 -7.52 -8.10
N HIS A 214 16.21 -6.62 -7.28
CA HIS A 214 16.08 -6.88 -5.87
C HIS A 214 14.92 -7.84 -5.58
N LYS A 215 15.10 -8.68 -4.54
CA LYS A 215 14.00 -9.41 -3.90
C LYS A 215 13.63 -8.65 -2.63
N MET A 216 12.33 -8.44 -2.41
CA MET A 216 11.87 -7.80 -1.18
C MET A 216 12.14 -8.69 0.03
N PRO A 217 12.89 -8.22 1.04
CA PRO A 217 12.99 -8.91 2.32
C PRO A 217 11.71 -8.69 3.12
N SER A 218 11.01 -9.77 3.45
CA SER A 218 9.80 -9.72 4.26
C SER A 218 10.11 -9.94 5.75
N LEU A 219 9.29 -9.34 6.63
CA LEU A 219 9.32 -9.68 8.06
C LEU A 219 8.90 -11.14 8.32
N LEU A 220 8.25 -11.80 7.34
CA LEU A 220 7.98 -13.25 7.40
C LEU A 220 9.23 -14.14 7.47
N GLU A 221 10.39 -13.64 7.05
CA GLU A 221 11.66 -14.40 7.18
C GLU A 221 12.11 -14.60 8.64
N TYR A 222 11.43 -13.94 9.60
CA TYR A 222 11.83 -13.91 11.01
C TYR A 222 10.77 -14.56 11.91
N ASN A 223 10.88 -15.87 12.08
CA ASN A 223 9.91 -16.70 12.82
C ASN A 223 9.69 -16.26 14.28
N ASN A 224 10.67 -15.59 14.89
CA ASN A 224 10.59 -15.03 16.24
C ASN A 224 9.61 -13.86 16.35
N LEU A 225 9.11 -13.32 15.24
CA LEU A 225 8.07 -12.27 15.21
C LEU A 225 6.65 -12.85 15.06
N ASN A 226 6.47 -14.13 14.72
CA ASN A 226 5.17 -14.72 14.36
C ASN A 226 4.08 -14.51 15.40
N ASP A 227 4.41 -14.46 16.70
CA ASP A 227 3.44 -14.27 17.79
C ASP A 227 2.84 -12.84 17.85
N ARG A 228 3.37 -11.88 17.08
CA ARG A 228 2.99 -10.45 17.11
C ARG A 228 3.07 -9.75 15.76
N LEU A 229 3.36 -10.49 14.69
CA LEU A 229 3.45 -9.98 13.33
C LEU A 229 2.13 -10.20 12.59
N ILE A 230 1.58 -9.12 12.04
CA ILE A 230 0.47 -9.15 11.09
C ILE A 230 1.04 -8.75 9.74
N ILE A 231 0.85 -9.61 8.74
CA ILE A 231 1.19 -9.29 7.34
C ILE A 231 -0.07 -8.91 6.60
N LEU A 232 -0.01 -7.83 5.85
CA LEU A 232 -1.01 -7.44 4.88
C LEU A 232 -0.41 -7.53 3.48
N ASN A 233 -1.10 -8.23 2.59
CA ASN A 233 -0.77 -8.30 1.18
C ASN A 233 -2.05 -8.50 0.33
N GLY A 234 -1.91 -8.72 -0.97
CA GLY A 234 -3.07 -8.95 -1.84
C GLY A 234 -2.77 -8.85 -3.31
N TRP A 235 -3.81 -8.96 -4.10
CA TRP A 235 -3.73 -9.07 -5.55
C TRP A 235 -3.83 -7.74 -6.28
N SER A 236 -4.29 -6.69 -5.58
CA SER A 236 -4.65 -5.40 -6.21
C SER A 236 -3.56 -4.80 -7.08
N LYS A 237 -2.29 -4.92 -6.67
CA LYS A 237 -1.17 -4.21 -7.31
C LYS A 237 -0.40 -5.10 -8.25
N THR A 238 0.12 -6.21 -7.76
CA THR A 238 0.92 -7.17 -8.52
C THR A 238 0.16 -7.76 -9.72
N PHE A 239 -1.12 -8.06 -9.52
CA PHE A 239 -1.94 -8.76 -10.53
C PHE A 239 -2.96 -7.84 -11.23
N CYS A 240 -2.84 -6.53 -11.06
CA CYS A 240 -3.78 -5.55 -11.67
C CYS A 240 -5.25 -5.82 -11.31
N MET A 241 -5.52 -6.20 -10.05
CA MET A 241 -6.82 -6.63 -9.55
C MET A 241 -7.46 -5.64 -8.56
N THR A 242 -7.28 -4.33 -8.77
CA THR A 242 -7.78 -3.32 -7.82
C THR A 242 -9.30 -3.37 -7.65
N GLY A 243 -10.04 -3.59 -8.73
CA GLY A 243 -11.50 -3.68 -8.75
C GLY A 243 -12.06 -5.03 -8.27
N TRP A 244 -11.25 -6.08 -8.21
CA TRP A 244 -11.67 -7.42 -7.76
C TRP A 244 -11.85 -7.51 -6.25
N ARG A 245 -11.33 -6.54 -5.51
CA ARG A 245 -11.43 -6.43 -4.05
C ARG A 245 -10.99 -7.71 -3.34
N LEU A 246 -9.73 -8.13 -3.55
CA LEU A 246 -9.15 -9.30 -2.92
C LEU A 246 -7.81 -8.96 -2.25
N GLY A 247 -7.68 -9.35 -0.99
CA GLY A 247 -6.48 -9.22 -0.17
C GLY A 247 -6.34 -10.41 0.75
N TRP A 248 -5.17 -10.56 1.35
CA TRP A 248 -4.91 -11.57 2.36
C TRP A 248 -4.01 -11.02 3.48
N SER A 249 -4.08 -11.67 4.62
CA SER A 249 -3.24 -11.35 5.76
C SER A 249 -2.87 -12.59 6.54
N VAL A 250 -1.71 -12.54 7.19
CA VAL A 250 -1.29 -13.52 8.20
C VAL A 250 -1.49 -12.89 9.57
N TRP A 251 -2.03 -13.65 10.50
CA TRP A 251 -2.28 -13.20 11.87
C TRP A 251 -1.63 -14.13 12.88
N PRO A 252 -1.12 -13.57 14.00
CA PRO A 252 -0.69 -14.40 15.11
C PRO A 252 -1.80 -15.38 15.54
N LYS A 253 -1.44 -16.63 15.84
CA LYS A 253 -2.38 -17.69 16.23
C LYS A 253 -3.34 -17.26 17.35
N LYS A 254 -2.90 -16.40 18.27
CA LYS A 254 -3.73 -15.89 19.37
C LYS A 254 -4.75 -14.84 18.96
N LEU A 255 -4.60 -14.25 17.78
CA LEU A 255 -5.42 -13.11 17.30
C LEU A 255 -6.35 -13.48 16.14
N ILE A 256 -6.08 -14.59 15.44
CA ILE A 256 -6.83 -14.96 14.22
C ILE A 256 -8.32 -15.13 14.47
N ASP A 257 -8.72 -15.70 15.60
CA ASP A 257 -10.14 -15.88 15.93
C ASP A 257 -10.86 -14.53 16.11
N ILE A 258 -10.17 -13.53 16.66
CA ILE A 258 -10.72 -12.17 16.81
C ILE A 258 -10.80 -11.51 15.44
N ALA A 259 -9.77 -11.63 14.61
CA ALA A 259 -9.75 -11.12 13.24
C ALA A 259 -10.89 -11.74 12.40
N ASN A 260 -11.12 -13.04 12.53
CA ASN A 260 -12.22 -13.73 11.86
C ASN A 260 -13.60 -13.25 12.33
N LYS A 261 -13.79 -12.97 13.63
CA LYS A 261 -15.03 -12.37 14.14
C LYS A 261 -15.27 -10.98 13.53
N LEU A 262 -14.19 -10.18 13.35
CA LEU A 262 -14.28 -8.88 12.66
C LEU A 262 -14.69 -9.07 11.20
N CYS A 263 -14.16 -10.08 10.49
CA CYS A 263 -14.59 -10.43 9.13
C CYS A 263 -16.08 -10.75 9.07
N VAL A 264 -16.56 -11.67 9.92
CA VAL A 264 -17.97 -12.06 9.96
C VAL A 264 -18.87 -10.84 10.14
N ASN A 265 -18.53 -9.94 11.06
CA ASN A 265 -19.34 -8.76 11.38
C ASN A 265 -19.19 -7.62 10.36
N ASN A 266 -18.10 -7.59 9.57
CA ASN A 266 -17.84 -6.53 8.58
C ASN A 266 -18.41 -6.89 7.20
N HIS A 267 -18.12 -8.09 6.69
CA HIS A 267 -18.41 -8.44 5.29
C HIS A 267 -18.81 -9.92 5.07
N SER A 268 -19.05 -10.69 6.13
CA SER A 268 -19.38 -12.11 6.11
C SER A 268 -18.31 -13.01 5.50
N CYS A 269 -18.06 -12.89 4.20
CA CYS A 269 -16.97 -13.54 3.47
C CYS A 269 -16.55 -12.69 2.26
N PRO A 270 -15.34 -12.89 1.70
CA PRO A 270 -14.94 -12.28 0.43
C PRO A 270 -15.72 -12.88 -0.74
N SER A 271 -15.74 -12.16 -1.88
CA SER A 271 -16.36 -12.68 -3.12
C SER A 271 -15.78 -14.04 -3.50
N SER A 272 -16.65 -15.06 -3.61
CA SER A 272 -16.24 -16.41 -4.01
C SER A 272 -15.53 -16.42 -5.37
N ILE A 273 -16.09 -15.73 -6.35
CA ILE A 273 -15.54 -15.64 -7.71
C ILE A 273 -14.12 -15.04 -7.68
N SER A 274 -13.93 -13.95 -6.93
CA SER A 274 -12.62 -13.32 -6.78
C SER A 274 -11.60 -14.24 -6.11
N GLN A 275 -12.02 -15.10 -5.19
CA GLN A 275 -11.15 -16.04 -4.50
C GLN A 275 -10.61 -17.12 -5.45
N TYR A 276 -11.43 -17.66 -6.35
CA TYR A 276 -10.97 -18.62 -7.37
C TYR A 276 -10.03 -17.97 -8.37
N ALA A 277 -10.28 -16.71 -8.76
CA ALA A 277 -9.33 -15.94 -9.56
C ALA A 277 -8.00 -15.69 -8.81
N GLY A 278 -8.09 -15.38 -7.49
CA GLY A 278 -6.93 -15.23 -6.63
C GLY A 278 -6.11 -16.52 -6.47
N LEU A 279 -6.77 -17.67 -6.45
CA LEU A 279 -6.11 -18.98 -6.42
C LEU A 279 -5.28 -19.20 -7.69
N GLU A 280 -5.86 -18.93 -8.86
CA GLU A 280 -5.14 -18.98 -10.13
C GLU A 280 -3.97 -17.99 -10.15
N ALA A 281 -4.15 -16.79 -9.62
CA ALA A 281 -3.09 -15.80 -9.53
C ALA A 281 -1.89 -16.28 -8.67
N ILE A 282 -2.12 -17.12 -7.65
CA ILE A 282 -1.04 -17.70 -6.83
C ILE A 282 -0.40 -18.92 -7.55
N LEU A 283 -1.21 -19.82 -8.09
CA LEU A 283 -0.72 -21.10 -8.62
C LEU A 283 -0.32 -21.06 -10.11
N GLY A 284 -0.96 -20.18 -10.86
CA GLY A 284 -0.76 -20.06 -12.32
C GLY A 284 0.53 -19.39 -12.75
N PRO A 285 0.76 -19.27 -14.06
CA PRO A 285 1.96 -18.71 -14.65
C PRO A 285 2.14 -17.22 -14.30
N LYS A 286 3.40 -16.75 -14.25
CA LYS A 286 3.77 -15.39 -13.84
C LYS A 286 4.38 -14.54 -14.98
N GLU A 287 4.43 -15.06 -16.19
CA GLU A 287 5.09 -14.41 -17.32
C GLU A 287 4.49 -13.04 -17.64
N GLU A 288 3.15 -12.91 -17.61
CA GLU A 288 2.48 -11.62 -17.82
C GLU A 288 2.77 -10.63 -16.68
N VAL A 289 2.75 -11.11 -15.44
CA VAL A 289 3.09 -10.30 -14.27
C VAL A 289 4.53 -9.80 -14.35
N ASN A 290 5.47 -10.65 -14.72
CA ASN A 290 6.88 -10.27 -14.88
C ASN A 290 7.06 -9.22 -15.98
N LYS A 291 6.32 -9.32 -17.09
CA LYS A 291 6.33 -8.28 -18.14
C LYS A 291 5.83 -6.93 -17.62
N ILE A 292 4.76 -6.93 -16.80
CA ILE A 292 4.22 -5.73 -16.18
C ILE A 292 5.24 -5.09 -15.23
N ILE A 293 5.90 -5.88 -14.39
CA ILE A 293 6.92 -5.39 -13.45
C ILE A 293 8.10 -4.77 -14.22
N ASN A 294 8.58 -5.43 -15.27
CA ASN A 294 9.66 -4.92 -16.12
C ASN A 294 9.25 -3.60 -16.81
N GLU A 295 7.99 -3.47 -17.20
CA GLU A 295 7.51 -2.21 -17.77
C GLU A 295 7.42 -1.10 -16.72
N PHE A 296 6.99 -1.38 -15.48
CA PHE A 296 7.05 -0.42 -14.39
C PHE A 296 8.49 0.02 -14.09
N GLU A 297 9.46 -0.87 -14.18
CA GLU A 297 10.87 -0.51 -14.00
C GLU A 297 11.37 0.47 -15.07
N LYS A 298 11.02 0.26 -16.34
CA LYS A 298 11.32 1.21 -17.43
C LYS A 298 10.68 2.57 -17.17
N ARG A 299 9.40 2.60 -16.79
CA ARG A 299 8.68 3.84 -16.47
C ARG A 299 9.29 4.55 -15.26
N ARG A 300 9.68 3.81 -14.21
CA ARG A 300 10.39 4.33 -13.06
C ARG A 300 11.69 5.03 -13.47
N ASN A 301 12.50 4.37 -14.30
CA ASN A 301 13.77 4.94 -14.78
C ASN A 301 13.52 6.22 -15.56
N PHE A 302 12.57 6.20 -16.48
CA PHE A 302 12.19 7.38 -17.27
C PHE A 302 11.73 8.55 -16.37
N VAL A 303 10.84 8.28 -15.42
CA VAL A 303 10.31 9.29 -14.48
C VAL A 303 11.45 9.88 -13.64
N PHE A 304 12.30 9.03 -13.04
CA PHE A 304 13.42 9.46 -12.21
C PHE A 304 14.40 10.34 -12.99
N GLU A 305 14.81 9.90 -14.17
CA GLU A 305 15.77 10.63 -14.99
C GLU A 305 15.23 11.99 -15.46
N ASN A 306 13.97 12.04 -15.89
CA ASN A 306 13.40 13.24 -16.50
C ASN A 306 12.85 14.24 -15.49
N LEU A 307 12.36 13.82 -14.33
CA LEU A 307 12.02 14.74 -13.24
C LEU A 307 13.27 15.47 -12.72
N ASN A 308 14.41 14.79 -12.60
CA ASN A 308 15.66 15.41 -12.16
C ASN A 308 16.33 16.32 -13.21
N LYS A 309 15.83 16.36 -14.45
CA LYS A 309 16.21 17.37 -15.46
C LYS A 309 15.40 18.66 -15.34
N ILE A 310 14.27 18.64 -14.64
CA ILE A 310 13.47 19.85 -14.43
C ILE A 310 14.15 20.72 -13.37
N HIS A 311 14.35 22.00 -13.71
CA HIS A 311 14.95 22.94 -12.77
C HIS A 311 14.12 23.03 -11.49
N ASN A 312 14.79 23.04 -10.33
CA ASN A 312 14.18 23.12 -9.00
C ASN A 312 13.34 21.92 -8.55
N ILE A 313 13.30 20.82 -9.30
CA ILE A 313 12.70 19.57 -8.88
C ILE A 313 13.80 18.53 -8.59
N ARG A 314 13.67 17.83 -7.46
CA ARG A 314 14.53 16.70 -7.10
C ARG A 314 13.69 15.49 -6.77
N CYS A 315 14.00 14.36 -7.38
CA CYS A 315 13.33 13.11 -7.14
C CYS A 315 14.31 12.04 -6.66
N PHE A 316 14.00 11.39 -5.54
CA PHE A 316 14.68 10.18 -5.11
C PHE A 316 14.31 9.03 -6.07
N LYS A 317 15.27 8.12 -6.34
CA LYS A 317 15.02 6.95 -7.20
C LYS A 317 14.16 5.93 -6.47
N PRO A 318 12.90 5.69 -6.90
CA PRO A 318 12.05 4.69 -6.27
C PRO A 318 12.65 3.27 -6.40
N GLY A 319 12.68 2.51 -5.30
CA GLY A 319 13.15 1.13 -5.30
C GLY A 319 12.03 0.11 -5.49
N GLY A 320 10.77 0.53 -5.28
CA GLY A 320 9.60 -0.33 -5.43
C GLY A 320 8.30 0.45 -5.54
N ALA A 321 7.16 -0.25 -5.57
CA ALA A 321 5.84 0.27 -5.89
C ALA A 321 5.83 0.93 -7.29
N PHE A 322 4.91 1.82 -7.56
CA PHE A 322 4.85 2.58 -8.84
C PHE A 322 4.61 4.07 -8.60
N TYR A 323 5.31 4.61 -7.58
CA TYR A 323 5.24 6.02 -7.20
C TYR A 323 6.60 6.68 -7.22
N ALA A 324 6.64 7.93 -7.68
CA ALA A 324 7.73 8.87 -7.46
C ALA A 324 7.23 9.98 -6.53
N PHE A 325 8.13 10.50 -5.69
CA PHE A 325 7.80 11.50 -4.68
C PHE A 325 8.79 12.66 -4.74
N PRO A 326 8.73 13.48 -5.83
CA PRO A 326 9.64 14.57 -6.02
C PRO A 326 9.47 15.68 -4.98
N ASN A 327 10.59 16.20 -4.53
CA ASN A 327 10.72 17.42 -3.75
C ASN A 327 10.62 18.62 -4.68
N ILE A 328 9.69 19.53 -4.40
CA ILE A 328 9.41 20.73 -5.21
C ILE A 328 9.68 22.03 -4.43
N SER A 329 10.32 21.96 -3.27
CA SER A 329 10.54 23.11 -2.37
C SER A 329 11.26 24.28 -3.04
N LYS A 330 12.10 24.02 -4.05
CA LYS A 330 12.84 25.04 -4.77
C LYS A 330 12.04 25.71 -5.90
N THR A 331 10.81 25.25 -6.19
CA THR A 331 9.96 25.84 -7.23
C THR A 331 9.27 27.13 -6.76
N GLY A 332 9.29 27.41 -5.47
CA GLY A 332 8.56 28.53 -4.86
C GLY A 332 7.11 28.20 -4.47
N PHE A 333 6.66 26.97 -4.71
CA PHE A 333 5.32 26.47 -4.36
C PHE A 333 5.40 25.36 -3.33
N ASN A 334 4.38 25.22 -2.48
CA ASN A 334 4.16 24.00 -1.73
C ASN A 334 3.44 22.93 -2.57
N GLY A 335 3.37 21.68 -2.06
CA GLY A 335 2.79 20.55 -2.80
C GLY A 335 1.33 20.76 -3.23
N SER A 336 0.53 21.44 -2.42
CA SER A 336 -0.88 21.74 -2.73
C SER A 336 -1.01 22.77 -3.85
N GLU A 337 -0.24 23.85 -3.77
CA GLU A 337 -0.19 24.90 -4.79
C GLU A 337 0.32 24.32 -6.13
N PHE A 338 1.42 23.58 -6.08
CA PHE A 338 2.00 22.96 -7.27
C PHE A 338 1.02 21.98 -7.93
N SER A 339 0.36 21.10 -7.16
CA SER A 339 -0.64 20.16 -7.70
C SER A 339 -1.84 20.89 -8.30
N ASN A 340 -2.26 21.99 -7.69
CA ASN A 340 -3.38 22.78 -8.21
C ASN A 340 -3.03 23.49 -9.53
N ILE A 341 -1.83 24.08 -9.62
CA ILE A 341 -1.33 24.70 -10.86
C ILE A 341 -1.17 23.61 -11.95
N ALA A 342 -0.54 22.48 -11.62
CA ALA A 342 -0.36 21.37 -12.54
C ALA A 342 -1.68 20.89 -13.15
N LEU A 343 -2.73 20.76 -12.33
CA LEU A 343 -4.04 20.30 -12.80
C LEU A 343 -4.77 21.37 -13.64
N ASN A 344 -4.89 22.59 -13.12
CA ASN A 344 -5.78 23.58 -13.75
C ASN A 344 -5.17 24.25 -14.97
N ASN A 345 -3.85 24.49 -14.96
CA ASN A 345 -3.18 25.26 -16.02
C ASN A 345 -2.47 24.33 -17.03
N PHE A 346 -2.01 23.15 -16.58
CA PHE A 346 -1.21 22.24 -17.41
C PHE A 346 -1.88 20.88 -17.66
N GLY A 347 -3.05 20.62 -17.05
CA GLY A 347 -3.80 19.39 -17.27
C GLY A 347 -3.10 18.13 -16.73
N VAL A 348 -2.32 18.24 -15.64
CA VAL A 348 -1.65 17.10 -14.99
C VAL A 348 -2.16 16.95 -13.57
N ALA A 349 -2.87 15.86 -13.29
CA ALA A 349 -3.36 15.57 -11.95
C ALA A 349 -2.29 14.84 -11.12
N LEU A 350 -1.90 15.43 -9.99
CA LEU A 350 -0.93 14.93 -9.01
C LEU A 350 -1.57 14.91 -7.62
N VAL A 351 -1.00 14.16 -6.69
CA VAL A 351 -1.46 14.20 -5.30
C VAL A 351 -0.46 15.00 -4.45
N PRO A 352 -0.89 16.06 -3.75
CA PRO A 352 0.00 16.82 -2.88
C PRO A 352 0.52 15.96 -1.72
N GLY A 353 1.77 16.19 -1.33
CA GLY A 353 2.43 15.43 -0.28
C GLY A 353 1.71 15.51 1.07
N THR A 354 1.08 16.65 1.39
CA THR A 354 0.25 16.84 2.59
C THR A 354 -0.90 15.83 2.74
N SER A 355 -1.31 15.20 1.64
CA SER A 355 -2.27 14.10 1.67
C SER A 355 -1.72 12.82 2.34
N PHE A 356 -0.41 12.71 2.46
CA PHE A 356 0.27 11.54 3.01
C PHE A 356 0.90 11.78 4.37
N GLY A 357 0.93 13.04 4.83
CA GLY A 357 1.47 13.41 6.13
C GLY A 357 1.91 14.86 6.19
N ASP A 358 2.02 15.35 7.40
CA ASP A 358 2.35 16.77 7.66
C ASP A 358 3.83 17.07 7.35
N SER A 359 4.70 16.03 7.34
CA SER A 359 6.12 16.15 7.01
C SER A 359 6.39 16.37 5.51
N ALA A 360 5.37 16.24 4.65
CA ALA A 360 5.54 16.18 3.21
C ALA A 360 4.96 17.40 2.46
N VAL A 361 4.96 18.58 3.09
CA VAL A 361 4.41 19.82 2.53
C VAL A 361 5.07 20.22 1.20
N ASP A 362 6.36 19.92 1.06
CA ASP A 362 7.18 20.28 -0.11
C ASP A 362 7.26 19.18 -1.18
N TYR A 363 6.37 18.22 -1.13
CA TYR A 363 6.38 17.07 -2.03
C TYR A 363 5.07 16.93 -2.80
N VAL A 364 5.14 16.22 -3.92
CA VAL A 364 3.96 15.72 -4.64
C VAL A 364 4.16 14.24 -4.97
N ARG A 365 3.08 13.45 -5.00
CA ARG A 365 3.13 12.07 -5.46
C ARG A 365 2.74 11.98 -6.93
N ILE A 366 3.57 11.30 -7.70
CA ILE A 366 3.36 10.93 -9.10
C ILE A 366 3.23 9.42 -9.17
N SER A 367 2.11 8.91 -9.67
CA SER A 367 1.97 7.51 -10.05
C SER A 367 2.48 7.31 -11.47
N PHE A 368 3.43 6.40 -11.68
CA PHE A 368 3.84 6.01 -13.03
C PHE A 368 3.13 4.75 -13.54
N ALA A 369 2.02 4.37 -12.90
CA ALA A 369 1.08 3.39 -13.42
C ALA A 369 0.20 4.03 -14.50
N ASN A 370 0.81 4.44 -15.60
CA ASN A 370 0.21 5.05 -16.79
C ASN A 370 1.10 4.78 -18.01
N SER A 371 0.59 4.95 -19.22
CA SER A 371 1.39 4.75 -20.43
C SER A 371 2.63 5.65 -20.45
N LEU A 372 3.73 5.17 -21.03
CA LEU A 372 4.96 5.96 -21.14
C LEU A 372 4.72 7.26 -21.91
N GLU A 373 3.87 7.25 -22.94
CA GLU A 373 3.47 8.43 -23.71
C GLU A 373 2.80 9.51 -22.82
N ASN A 374 1.86 9.10 -21.97
CA ASN A 374 1.21 10.00 -21.02
C ASN A 374 2.19 10.54 -19.97
N ILE A 375 3.08 9.68 -19.47
CA ILE A 375 4.11 10.09 -18.51
C ILE A 375 5.05 11.13 -19.15
N GLU A 376 5.50 10.91 -20.39
CA GLU A 376 6.35 11.85 -21.13
C GLU A 376 5.67 13.19 -21.33
N LYS A 377 4.43 13.21 -21.81
CA LYS A 377 3.62 14.42 -21.95
C LYS A 377 3.44 15.15 -20.62
N ALA A 378 3.15 14.42 -19.55
CA ALA A 378 2.97 15.01 -18.22
C ALA A 378 4.26 15.66 -17.72
N ILE A 379 5.41 15.00 -17.81
CA ILE A 379 6.70 15.54 -17.39
C ILE A 379 7.07 16.78 -18.23
N TYR A 380 6.80 16.75 -19.53
CA TYR A 380 6.99 17.94 -20.38
C TYR A 380 6.12 19.11 -19.92
N ARG A 381 4.85 18.87 -19.58
CA ARG A 381 3.96 19.92 -19.04
C ARG A 381 4.44 20.45 -17.69
N LEU A 382 4.88 19.57 -16.79
CA LEU A 382 5.44 19.96 -15.48
C LEU A 382 6.72 20.80 -15.60
N SER A 383 7.52 20.61 -16.65
CA SER A 383 8.73 21.40 -16.89
C SER A 383 8.45 22.87 -17.27
N LYS A 384 7.17 23.24 -17.45
CA LYS A 384 6.72 24.61 -17.75
C LYS A 384 6.21 25.37 -16.51
N ILE A 385 6.12 24.68 -15.37
CA ILE A 385 5.80 25.29 -14.08
C ILE A 385 7.08 25.85 -13.46
#